data_d3353f6a02526a2a3a36e75350482e02
#
_entry.id   d3353f6a02526a2a3a36e75350482e02
#
_cell.length_a   1.000
_cell.length_b   1.000
_cell.length_c   1.000
_cell.angle_alpha   90.00
_cell.angle_beta   90.00
_cell.angle_gamma   90.00
#
_symmetry.space_group_name_H-M   'P 1'
#
loop_
_entity.id
_entity.type
_entity.pdbx_description
1 polymer ?
#
loop_
_entity_poly.entity_id
_entity_poly.type
_entity_poly.pdbx_seq_one_letter_code
_entity_poly.pdbx_strand_id
1 'polypeptide(L)'
;QVATSDVVITNPTHISIAIKYDPEKMPAPVVVAKGAGEIALQIRKIANEHGIPIIERKPLARQMYRDVKAGEEIPFELYEVFVEIMAYVYNLTGKTMPDAR
;
A
#
# COMPACT_ATOMS: atom_id res chain seq x y z
N GLN A 1 -7.79 -5.15 -8.62
CA GLN A 1 -6.66 -4.31 -8.49
C GLN A 1 -5.87 -4.51 -7.21
N VAL A 2 -6.53 -4.93 -6.14
CA VAL A 2 -5.80 -5.32 -4.93
C VAL A 2 -4.82 -6.45 -5.25
N ALA A 3 -5.20 -7.39 -6.08
CA ALA A 3 -4.37 -8.53 -6.44
C ALA A 3 -3.04 -8.14 -7.09
N THR A 4 -2.96 -6.95 -7.67
CA THR A 4 -1.74 -6.45 -8.31
C THR A 4 -0.97 -5.45 -7.45
N SER A 5 -1.46 -5.18 -6.23
CA SER A 5 -0.78 -4.24 -5.35
C SER A 5 0.46 -4.87 -4.72
N ASP A 6 1.32 -4.03 -4.19
CA ASP A 6 2.58 -4.45 -3.57
C ASP A 6 2.50 -4.47 -2.06
N VAL A 7 1.58 -3.71 -1.48
CA VAL A 7 1.40 -3.63 -0.05
C VAL A 7 0.00 -3.11 0.26
N VAL A 8 -0.55 -3.53 1.39
CA VAL A 8 -1.78 -2.98 1.93
C VAL A 8 -1.45 -2.34 3.27
N ILE A 9 -1.74 -1.05 3.39
CA ILE A 9 -1.55 -0.29 4.63
C ILE A 9 -2.88 -0.25 5.36
N THR A 10 -2.87 -0.56 6.65
CA THR A 10 -4.12 -0.66 7.40
C THR A 10 -4.13 0.18 8.67
N ASN A 11 -5.33 0.64 8.99
CA ASN A 11 -5.77 0.90 10.35
C ASN A 11 -6.69 -0.29 10.66
N PRO A 12 -6.23 -1.26 11.46
CA PRO A 12 -6.95 -2.54 11.60
C PRO A 12 -8.40 -2.32 11.97
N THR A 13 -9.27 -3.14 11.39
CA THR A 13 -10.72 -3.14 11.57
C THR A 13 -11.45 -1.96 10.95
N HIS A 14 -10.75 -0.92 10.47
CA HIS A 14 -11.40 0.28 9.96
C HIS A 14 -11.08 0.59 8.51
N ILE A 15 -9.80 0.62 8.13
CA ILE A 15 -9.35 1.14 6.83
C ILE A 15 -8.30 0.23 6.23
N SER A 16 -8.38 0.01 4.90
CA SER A 16 -7.33 -0.66 4.13
C SER A 16 -7.05 0.13 2.87
N ILE A 17 -5.75 0.31 2.57
CA ILE A 17 -5.28 1.05 1.40
C ILE A 17 -4.32 0.14 0.64
N ALA A 18 -4.68 -0.23 -0.58
CA ALA A 18 -3.82 -1.06 -1.44
C ALA A 18 -3.00 -0.16 -2.35
N ILE A 19 -1.69 -0.33 -2.34
CA ILE A 19 -0.76 0.54 -3.07
C ILE A 19 0.10 -0.30 -3.99
N LYS A 20 0.26 0.18 -5.22
CA LYS A 20 1.12 -0.43 -6.22
C LYS A 20 2.25 0.52 -6.57
N TYR A 21 3.46 -0.01 -6.69
CA TYR A 21 4.59 0.76 -7.18
C TYR A 21 5.57 -0.10 -7.95
N ASP A 22 5.84 0.31 -9.18
CA ASP A 22 6.87 -0.27 -10.01
C ASP A 22 7.77 0.88 -10.45
N PRO A 23 8.96 1.03 -9.83
CA PRO A 23 9.81 2.18 -10.13
C PRO A 23 10.29 2.25 -11.57
N GLU A 24 10.22 1.14 -12.31
CA GLU A 24 10.62 1.14 -13.72
C GLU A 24 9.51 1.67 -14.64
N LYS A 25 8.26 1.62 -14.20
CA LYS A 25 7.12 1.95 -15.05
C LYS A 25 6.28 3.11 -14.54
N MET A 26 6.42 3.44 -13.26
CA MET A 26 5.53 4.40 -12.61
C MET A 26 6.34 5.51 -11.97
N PRO A 27 5.95 6.78 -12.16
CA PRO A 27 6.67 7.89 -11.53
C PRO A 27 6.49 7.95 -10.01
N ALA A 28 5.43 7.37 -9.50
CA ALA A 28 5.14 7.39 -8.07
C ALA A 28 4.22 6.24 -7.71
N PRO A 29 4.18 5.84 -6.43
CA PRO A 29 3.21 4.85 -5.97
C PRO A 29 1.78 5.33 -6.17
N VAL A 30 0.88 4.39 -6.49
CA VAL A 30 -0.52 4.69 -6.78
C VAL A 30 -1.40 3.89 -5.83
N VAL A 31 -2.40 4.56 -5.26
CA VAL A 31 -3.45 3.88 -4.51
C VAL A 31 -4.37 3.20 -5.52
N VAL A 32 -4.36 1.88 -5.57
CA VAL A 32 -5.17 1.15 -6.54
C VAL A 32 -6.55 0.79 -5.97
N ALA A 33 -6.68 0.74 -4.65
CA ALA A 33 -7.96 0.51 -3.99
C ALA A 33 -7.88 1.02 -2.57
N LYS A 34 -9.00 1.46 -2.03
CA LYS A 34 -9.11 1.82 -0.62
C LYS A 34 -10.53 1.57 -0.16
N GLY A 35 -10.69 1.35 1.13
CA GLY A 35 -12.02 1.13 1.68
C GLY A 35 -12.02 1.14 3.19
N ALA A 36 -13.22 1.27 3.73
CA ALA A 36 -13.49 1.23 5.15
C ALA A 36 -14.50 0.12 5.43
N GLY A 37 -14.56 -0.36 6.66
CA GLY A 37 -15.54 -1.35 7.08
C GLY A 37 -15.45 -2.64 6.28
N GLU A 38 -16.55 -3.06 5.71
CA GLU A 38 -16.64 -4.29 4.91
C GLU A 38 -15.67 -4.30 3.74
N ILE A 39 -15.52 -3.15 3.07
CA ILE A 39 -14.60 -3.05 1.94
C ILE A 39 -13.16 -3.22 2.41
N ALA A 40 -12.83 -2.64 3.56
CA ALA A 40 -11.49 -2.81 4.14
C ALA A 40 -11.22 -4.29 4.42
N LEU A 41 -12.20 -5.01 4.94
CA LEU A 41 -12.07 -6.44 5.20
C LEU A 41 -11.87 -7.22 3.92
N GLN A 42 -12.60 -6.90 2.86
CA GLN A 42 -12.43 -7.56 1.57
C GLN A 42 -11.04 -7.31 0.98
N ILE A 43 -10.54 -6.09 1.10
CA ILE A 43 -9.19 -5.76 0.62
C ILE A 43 -8.15 -6.63 1.34
N ARG A 44 -8.26 -6.76 2.67
CA ARG A 44 -7.34 -7.60 3.43
C ARG A 44 -7.44 -9.06 3.03
N LYS A 45 -8.66 -9.54 2.77
CA LYS A 45 -8.87 -10.93 2.37
C LYS A 45 -8.20 -11.21 1.02
N ILE A 46 -8.39 -10.33 0.04
CA ILE A 46 -7.76 -10.48 -1.27
C ILE A 46 -6.23 -10.42 -1.15
N ALA A 47 -5.73 -9.50 -0.33
CA ALA A 47 -4.29 -9.38 -0.11
C ALA A 47 -3.73 -10.67 0.47
N ASN A 48 -4.40 -11.26 1.46
CA ASN A 48 -3.96 -12.52 2.04
C ASN A 48 -3.97 -13.65 1.01
N GLU A 49 -5.00 -13.70 0.17
CA GLU A 49 -5.10 -14.74 -0.86
C GLU A 49 -3.98 -14.65 -1.89
N HIS A 50 -3.45 -13.47 -2.11
CA HIS A 50 -2.41 -13.25 -3.12
C HIS A 50 -1.02 -13.04 -2.51
N GLY A 51 -0.86 -13.28 -1.21
CA GLY A 51 0.43 -13.14 -0.55
C GLY A 51 0.94 -11.71 -0.47
N ILE A 52 0.05 -10.72 -0.51
CA ILE A 52 0.43 -9.31 -0.46
C ILE A 52 0.58 -8.91 1.01
N PRO A 53 1.73 -8.32 1.39
CA PRO A 53 1.96 -7.91 2.77
C PRO A 53 0.96 -6.88 3.24
N ILE A 54 0.51 -7.05 4.49
CA ILE A 54 -0.40 -6.11 5.14
C ILE A 54 0.34 -5.49 6.31
N ILE A 55 0.49 -4.18 6.29
CA ILE A 55 1.28 -3.44 7.27
C ILE A 55 0.39 -2.47 8.01
N GLU A 56 0.39 -2.56 9.32
CA GLU A 56 -0.39 -1.66 10.15
C GLU A 56 0.35 -0.33 10.32
N ARG A 57 -0.29 0.76 9.90
CA ARG A 57 0.18 2.13 10.12
C ARG A 57 -1.05 3.00 10.25
N LYS A 58 -1.59 3.11 11.46
CA LYS A 58 -2.90 3.75 11.68
C LYS A 58 -2.97 5.19 11.19
N PRO A 59 -2.03 6.07 11.58
CA PRO A 59 -2.13 7.47 11.10
C PRO A 59 -1.99 7.59 9.60
N LEU A 60 -1.09 6.81 9.00
CA LEU A 60 -0.84 6.86 7.57
C LEU A 60 -2.06 6.35 6.79
N ALA A 61 -2.65 5.26 7.24
CA ALA A 61 -3.86 4.73 6.60
C ALA A 61 -4.98 5.75 6.61
N ARG A 62 -5.19 6.41 7.75
CA ARG A 62 -6.23 7.44 7.86
C ARG A 62 -5.95 8.62 6.94
N GLN A 63 -4.68 9.06 6.88
CA GLN A 63 -4.30 10.17 6.02
C GLN A 63 -4.51 9.83 4.55
N MET A 64 -4.07 8.67 4.11
CA MET A 64 -4.24 8.26 2.71
C MET A 64 -5.70 8.07 2.36
N TYR A 65 -6.48 7.49 3.27
CA TYR A 65 -7.91 7.30 3.02
C TYR A 65 -8.62 8.63 2.79
N ARG A 66 -8.26 9.64 3.59
CA ARG A 66 -8.85 10.96 3.50
C ARG A 66 -8.38 11.73 2.26
N ASP A 67 -7.08 11.64 1.94
CA ASP A 67 -6.45 12.57 1.02
C ASP A 67 -6.16 12.04 -0.38
N VAL A 68 -6.16 10.72 -0.58
CA VAL A 68 -5.77 10.12 -1.87
C VAL A 68 -6.92 9.28 -2.41
N LYS A 69 -7.38 9.62 -3.60
CA LYS A 69 -8.45 8.84 -4.25
C LYS A 69 -7.87 7.59 -4.90
N ALA A 70 -8.71 6.55 -5.03
CA ALA A 70 -8.31 5.37 -5.77
C ALA A 70 -7.96 5.76 -7.20
N GLY A 71 -6.84 5.26 -7.69
CA GLY A 71 -6.31 5.61 -9.00
C GLY A 71 -5.31 6.74 -8.98
N GLU A 72 -5.15 7.44 -7.87
CA GLU A 72 -4.23 8.57 -7.77
C GLU A 72 -2.89 8.18 -7.16
N GLU A 73 -1.86 8.94 -7.54
CA GLU A 73 -0.54 8.81 -6.93
C GLU A 73 -0.57 9.31 -5.50
N ILE A 74 0.25 8.72 -4.63
CA ILE A 74 0.39 9.25 -3.28
C ILE A 74 1.09 10.62 -3.37
N PRO A 75 0.79 11.54 -2.43
CA PRO A 75 1.44 12.85 -2.45
C PRO A 75 2.94 12.71 -2.17
N PHE A 76 3.70 13.66 -2.71
CA PHE A 76 5.15 13.69 -2.55
C PHE A 76 5.56 13.60 -1.07
N GLU A 77 4.81 14.24 -0.20
CA GLU A 77 5.11 14.26 1.24
C GLU A 77 5.12 12.88 1.88
N LEU A 78 4.50 11.88 1.23
CA LEU A 78 4.44 10.52 1.75
C LEU A 78 5.48 9.59 1.13
N TYR A 79 6.33 10.06 0.23
CA TYR A 79 7.30 9.21 -0.45
C TYR A 79 8.29 8.58 0.53
N GLU A 80 8.81 9.37 1.45
CA GLU A 80 9.83 8.87 2.38
C GLU A 80 9.28 7.75 3.27
N VAL A 81 8.10 7.97 3.84
CA VAL A 81 7.49 6.95 4.70
C VAL A 81 7.13 5.71 3.89
N PHE A 82 6.70 5.89 2.64
CA PHE A 82 6.39 4.74 1.78
C PHE A 82 7.66 3.92 1.48
N VAL A 83 8.77 4.59 1.20
CA VAL A 83 10.04 3.90 0.95
C VAL A 83 10.47 3.10 2.19
N GLU A 84 10.30 3.66 3.38
CA GLU A 84 10.60 2.95 4.63
C GLU A 84 9.75 1.69 4.78
N ILE A 85 8.47 1.81 4.46
CA ILE A 85 7.55 0.67 4.53
C ILE A 85 7.96 -0.40 3.52
N MET A 86 8.30 -0.02 2.30
CA MET A 86 8.70 -0.98 1.29
C MET A 86 10.03 -1.66 1.64
N ALA A 87 10.96 -0.95 2.26
CA ALA A 87 12.19 -1.57 2.75
C ALA A 87 11.87 -2.66 3.77
N TYR A 88 10.95 -2.39 4.68
CA TYR A 88 10.52 -3.38 5.66
C TYR A 88 9.84 -4.58 4.96
N VAL A 89 8.97 -4.31 3.99
CA VAL A 89 8.28 -5.35 3.24
C VAL A 89 9.28 -6.26 2.51
N TYR A 90 10.26 -5.68 1.84
CA TYR A 90 11.27 -6.47 1.12
C TYR A 90 12.08 -7.33 2.09
N ASN A 91 12.39 -6.83 3.27
CA ASN A 91 13.06 -7.65 4.28
C ASN A 91 12.19 -8.84 4.72
N LEU A 92 10.91 -8.62 4.93
CA LEU A 92 9.99 -9.68 5.33
C LEU A 92 9.84 -10.77 4.26
N THR A 93 9.81 -10.36 3.00
CA THR A 93 9.56 -11.29 1.90
C THR A 93 10.83 -11.90 1.33
N GLY A 94 11.99 -11.46 1.77
CA GLY A 94 13.26 -11.91 1.25
C GLY A 94 13.61 -11.37 -0.13
N LYS A 95 12.83 -10.44 -0.63
CA LYS A 95 13.09 -9.83 -1.94
C LYS A 95 14.15 -8.75 -1.81
N THR A 96 14.88 -8.55 -2.90
CA THR A 96 15.82 -7.44 -2.99
C THR A 96 15.07 -6.20 -3.42
N MET A 97 15.33 -5.09 -2.76
CA MET A 97 14.75 -3.82 -3.13
C MET A 97 15.15 -3.46 -4.56
N PRO A 98 14.22 -2.97 -5.40
CA PRO A 98 14.59 -2.52 -6.73
C PRO A 98 15.66 -1.44 -6.65
N ASP A 99 16.60 -1.49 -7.60
CA ASP A 99 17.66 -0.49 -7.67
C ASP A 99 17.07 0.84 -8.09
N ALA A 100 17.31 1.86 -7.29
CA ALA A 100 16.75 3.19 -7.53
C ALA A 100 17.58 4.00 -8.54
N ARG A 101 18.67 3.45 -8.99
CA ARG A 101 19.53 4.16 -9.96
C ARG A 101 18.95 4.19 -11.35
#